data_48598b26abca63330ffd658cc6ec6a25
#
_entry.id   48598b26abca63330ffd658cc6ec6a25
#
_cell.length_a   1.000
_cell.length_b   1.000
_cell.length_c   1.000
_cell.angle_alpha   90.00
_cell.angle_beta   90.00
_cell.angle_gamma   90.00
#
_symmetry.space_group_name_H-M   'P 1'
#
loop_
_entity.id
_entity.type
_entity.pdbx_description
1 polymer ?
#
loop_
_entity_poly.entity_id
_entity_poly.type
_entity_poly.pdbx_seq_one_letter_code
_entity_poly.pdbx_strand_id
1 'polypeptide(L)'
;MRKNPIRRLAALALCLAIAVSLTACGKTEPPVEATATPQPTATPVPTATPEMTAAPQPTAETPAETPAETPAEGDAITRYMETMTLREKVGQLFFVRPDALDPAQSPGEINSSETVGVKTLTEEMRSVLTAYPVGGVAIFGKNISDPETLRAFTSDLSGAVRVPMFLGVDEEGGLVARLANNAAFSLPKYESAAAVGASGDSAAAEDMGRTIGAYLAEYGFCVDFAPVADVYTNPANTVIGSRAFSTDAYTAAQMAGACARGLASQGVLPVYKHFPGHGDTAEDSHNGLAVTYKTHDELAACEWIPYSTNDLTGCAVMVGHIAAPNLTGDLTPASLSGTMITTYLRGELGFSGLVITDSMAMHGVTDAYSAGDAAVAALNAGVDVILMPEILSEAFDGVVAAVESGAVSEARLNESVYRVLQYKQLCGIFAP
;
A
#
# COMPACT_ATOMS: atom_id res chain seq x y z
N MET A 1 -22.70 -54.76 0.94
CA MET A 1 -23.93 -55.21 0.25
C MET A 1 -24.76 -54.02 -0.13
N ARG A 2 -25.17 -54.02 -1.43
CA ARG A 2 -26.17 -53.17 -2.12
C ARG A 2 -25.96 -51.64 -2.17
N LYS A 3 -25.35 -51.20 -3.31
CA LYS A 3 -25.34 -49.84 -3.86
C LYS A 3 -26.76 -49.50 -4.37
N ASN A 4 -27.27 -48.32 -4.05
CA ASN A 4 -28.56 -47.83 -4.50
C ASN A 4 -28.38 -46.95 -5.75
N PRO A 5 -28.97 -47.27 -6.92
CA PRO A 5 -28.71 -46.59 -8.20
C PRO A 5 -29.77 -45.54 -8.59
N ILE A 6 -30.28 -44.70 -7.68
CA ILE A 6 -31.39 -43.77 -7.95
C ILE A 6 -30.97 -42.27 -8.00
N ARG A 7 -29.69 -41.93 -7.96
CA ARG A 7 -29.25 -40.52 -7.98
C ARG A 7 -28.58 -40.02 -9.28
N ARG A 8 -28.69 -40.73 -10.38
CA ARG A 8 -28.09 -40.34 -11.68
C ARG A 8 -29.08 -40.01 -12.81
N LEU A 9 -30.36 -39.84 -12.55
CA LEU A 9 -31.36 -39.55 -13.60
C LEU A 9 -32.04 -38.18 -13.48
N ALA A 10 -31.63 -37.30 -12.59
CA ALA A 10 -32.23 -35.96 -12.42
C ALA A 10 -31.43 -34.81 -13.04
N ALA A 11 -30.29 -35.06 -13.68
CA ALA A 11 -29.43 -34.02 -14.28
C ALA A 11 -29.48 -33.89 -15.79
N LEU A 12 -30.36 -34.66 -16.50
CA LEU A 12 -30.42 -34.65 -17.98
C LEU A 12 -31.75 -34.14 -18.54
N ALA A 13 -32.66 -33.63 -17.72
CA ALA A 13 -34.00 -33.20 -18.18
C ALA A 13 -34.21 -31.66 -18.17
N LEU A 14 -33.19 -30.84 -17.98
CA LEU A 14 -33.34 -29.37 -17.95
C LEU A 14 -32.60 -28.62 -19.06
N CYS A 15 -32.07 -29.32 -20.08
CA CYS A 15 -31.36 -28.67 -21.19
C CYS A 15 -32.10 -28.77 -22.54
N LEU A 16 -33.40 -29.15 -22.58
CA LEU A 16 -34.14 -29.35 -23.86
C LEU A 16 -35.43 -28.52 -23.98
N ALA A 17 -35.60 -27.41 -23.23
CA ALA A 17 -36.84 -26.62 -23.28
C ALA A 17 -36.65 -25.13 -23.65
N ILE A 18 -35.52 -24.70 -24.24
CA ILE A 18 -35.33 -23.32 -24.73
C ILE A 18 -34.82 -23.37 -26.19
N ALA A 19 -35.58 -23.93 -27.11
CA ALA A 19 -35.27 -23.87 -28.53
C ALA A 19 -36.51 -24.10 -29.42
N VAL A 20 -37.64 -23.43 -29.11
CA VAL A 20 -38.73 -23.28 -30.11
C VAL A 20 -39.55 -22.06 -29.69
N SER A 21 -39.27 -20.87 -30.22
CA SER A 21 -40.24 -19.76 -30.41
C SER A 21 -39.51 -18.53 -31.01
N LEU A 22 -39.18 -18.62 -32.29
CA LEU A 22 -38.86 -17.44 -33.13
C LEU A 22 -39.17 -17.78 -34.58
N THR A 23 -40.47 -17.77 -34.93
CA THR A 23 -40.87 -17.60 -36.31
C THR A 23 -42.19 -16.84 -36.37
N ALA A 24 -42.20 -15.83 -37.24
CA ALA A 24 -43.33 -15.09 -37.79
C ALA A 24 -43.73 -13.79 -37.09
N CYS A 25 -43.23 -12.66 -37.62
CA CYS A 25 -44.11 -11.68 -38.28
C CYS A 25 -43.27 -10.67 -39.07
N GLY A 26 -43.20 -10.84 -40.37
CA GLY A 26 -42.69 -9.82 -41.29
C GLY A 26 -43.71 -8.72 -41.49
N LYS A 27 -43.25 -7.48 -41.48
CA LYS A 27 -43.88 -6.33 -42.16
C LYS A 27 -42.77 -5.57 -42.89
N THR A 28 -42.92 -5.59 -44.23
CA THR A 28 -42.14 -4.81 -45.21
C THR A 28 -42.55 -3.35 -45.13
N GLU A 29 -41.59 -2.44 -44.90
CA GLU A 29 -41.69 -1.02 -45.21
C GLU A 29 -40.98 -0.71 -46.54
N PRO A 30 -41.49 0.26 -47.34
CA PRO A 30 -40.96 0.57 -48.66
C PRO A 30 -39.66 1.38 -48.63
N PRO A 31 -38.89 1.39 -49.74
CA PRO A 31 -37.56 2.02 -49.78
C PRO A 31 -37.68 3.54 -49.81
N VAL A 32 -36.90 4.21 -48.94
CA VAL A 32 -36.71 5.66 -48.94
C VAL A 32 -35.66 6.03 -50.00
N GLU A 33 -36.02 6.94 -50.84
CA GLU A 33 -35.26 7.52 -51.95
C GLU A 33 -33.98 8.23 -51.48
N ALA A 34 -32.83 7.96 -52.08
CA ALA A 34 -31.55 8.54 -51.74
C ALA A 34 -31.50 9.99 -52.20
N THR A 35 -31.47 10.93 -51.25
CA THR A 35 -31.21 12.33 -51.54
C THR A 35 -29.69 12.60 -51.61
N ALA A 36 -29.25 13.18 -52.72
CA ALA A 36 -27.88 13.49 -53.04
C ALA A 36 -27.20 14.45 -52.02
N THR A 37 -26.02 14.07 -51.57
CA THR A 37 -25.14 14.90 -50.77
C THR A 37 -24.53 16.03 -51.60
N PRO A 38 -24.57 17.29 -51.18
CA PRO A 38 -23.87 18.37 -51.89
C PRO A 38 -22.36 18.29 -51.69
N GLN A 39 -21.63 18.47 -52.80
CA GLN A 39 -20.19 18.53 -52.89
C GLN A 39 -19.66 19.77 -52.15
N PRO A 40 -18.59 19.67 -51.33
CA PRO A 40 -18.04 20.84 -50.67
C PRO A 40 -17.30 21.76 -51.64
N THR A 41 -17.67 23.03 -51.62
CA THR A 41 -17.06 24.14 -52.33
C THR A 41 -15.69 24.43 -51.76
N ALA A 42 -14.67 24.58 -52.63
CA ALA A 42 -13.29 24.90 -52.24
C ALA A 42 -13.20 26.27 -51.56
N THR A 43 -12.62 26.28 -50.34
CA THR A 43 -12.27 27.48 -49.58
C THR A 43 -10.90 27.99 -50.03
N PRO A 44 -10.71 29.30 -50.18
CA PRO A 44 -9.45 29.86 -50.65
C PRO A 44 -8.34 29.73 -49.59
N VAL A 45 -7.10 29.46 -50.07
CA VAL A 45 -5.87 29.38 -49.28
C VAL A 45 -5.55 30.74 -48.67
N PRO A 46 -5.32 30.88 -47.35
CA PRO A 46 -4.78 32.11 -46.77
C PRO A 46 -3.29 32.20 -46.99
N THR A 47 -2.88 33.40 -47.44
CA THR A 47 -1.52 33.82 -47.68
C THR A 47 -0.76 34.00 -46.34
N ALA A 48 0.49 33.53 -46.35
CA ALA A 48 1.64 33.83 -45.48
C ALA A 48 1.37 34.28 -44.03
N THR A 49 1.70 33.38 -43.11
CA THR A 49 1.86 33.63 -41.65
C THR A 49 3.17 34.42 -41.44
N PRO A 50 3.18 35.46 -40.61
CA PRO A 50 4.44 36.08 -40.17
C PRO A 50 5.17 35.14 -39.22
N GLU A 51 6.48 35.08 -39.38
CA GLU A 51 7.45 34.35 -38.57
C GLU A 51 7.33 34.76 -37.10
N MET A 52 6.79 33.87 -36.26
CA MET A 52 6.78 34.05 -34.81
C MET A 52 8.18 33.79 -34.29
N THR A 53 8.84 34.82 -33.81
CA THR A 53 10.06 34.73 -33.00
C THR A 53 9.81 33.79 -31.83
N ALA A 54 10.60 32.72 -31.72
CA ALA A 54 10.53 31.75 -30.63
C ALA A 54 10.70 32.46 -29.27
N ALA A 55 9.70 32.33 -28.41
CA ALA A 55 9.83 32.68 -27.02
C ALA A 55 10.91 31.80 -26.36
N PRO A 56 11.74 32.34 -25.46
CA PRO A 56 12.74 31.52 -24.77
C PRO A 56 12.03 30.38 -24.03
N GLN A 57 12.49 29.15 -24.28
CA GLN A 57 12.11 27.99 -23.49
C GLN A 57 12.43 28.29 -22.01
N PRO A 58 11.53 27.99 -21.06
CA PRO A 58 11.91 28.03 -19.67
C PRO A 58 13.00 26.97 -19.47
N THR A 59 14.17 27.44 -19.02
CA THR A 59 15.22 26.57 -18.49
C THR A 59 14.56 25.75 -17.37
N ALA A 60 14.59 24.43 -17.51
CA ALA A 60 14.21 23.53 -16.43
C ALA A 60 15.13 23.86 -15.23
N GLU A 61 14.60 24.61 -14.28
CA GLU A 61 15.21 24.68 -12.97
C GLU A 61 15.13 23.27 -12.38
N THR A 62 16.28 22.69 -12.09
CA THR A 62 16.40 21.48 -11.28
C THR A 62 15.58 21.73 -10.02
N PRO A 63 14.60 20.85 -9.65
CA PRO A 63 13.86 21.01 -8.42
C PRO A 63 14.87 21.15 -7.29
N ALA A 64 14.70 22.17 -6.46
CA ALA A 64 15.50 22.33 -5.24
C ALA A 64 15.30 21.05 -4.42
N GLU A 65 16.40 20.33 -4.19
CA GLU A 65 16.39 19.20 -3.24
C GLU A 65 15.86 19.78 -1.91
N THR A 66 14.68 19.29 -1.52
CA THR A 66 14.21 19.53 -0.14
C THR A 66 15.29 18.92 0.74
N PRO A 67 15.88 19.66 1.70
CA PRO A 67 16.92 19.09 2.52
C PRO A 67 16.33 17.89 3.27
N ALA A 68 16.68 16.68 2.85
CA ALA A 68 16.60 15.54 3.72
C ALA A 68 17.35 15.93 4.97
N GLU A 69 16.80 15.68 6.18
CA GLU A 69 17.56 15.85 7.41
C GLU A 69 18.80 15.00 7.29
N THR A 70 19.89 15.61 6.88
CA THR A 70 21.20 14.94 6.89
C THR A 70 21.48 14.63 8.34
N PRO A 71 21.73 13.34 8.70
CA PRO A 71 22.02 12.97 10.09
C PRO A 71 23.11 13.89 10.65
N ALA A 72 22.87 14.48 11.82
CA ALA A 72 23.90 15.27 12.47
C ALA A 72 25.10 14.36 12.75
N GLU A 73 26.30 14.71 12.24
CA GLU A 73 27.52 13.94 12.52
C GLU A 73 27.63 13.74 14.03
N GLY A 74 27.58 12.47 14.49
CA GLY A 74 27.80 12.10 15.88
C GLY A 74 26.54 11.85 16.72
N ASP A 75 25.30 11.81 16.14
CA ASP A 75 24.14 11.34 16.92
C ASP A 75 24.23 9.82 17.21
N ALA A 76 23.42 9.34 18.16
CA ALA A 76 23.51 7.95 18.63
C ALA A 76 23.09 6.95 17.53
N ILE A 77 22.10 7.29 16.69
CA ILE A 77 21.65 6.44 15.58
C ILE A 77 22.74 6.31 14.52
N THR A 78 23.37 7.43 14.13
CA THR A 78 24.46 7.44 13.14
C THR A 78 25.63 6.57 13.62
N ARG A 79 26.06 6.71 14.88
CA ARG A 79 27.10 5.85 15.48
C ARG A 79 26.71 4.37 15.49
N TYR A 80 25.45 4.07 15.78
CA TYR A 80 24.97 2.69 15.72
C TYR A 80 25.02 2.12 14.30
N MET A 81 24.63 2.92 13.30
CA MET A 81 24.67 2.52 11.88
C MET A 81 26.09 2.21 11.40
N GLU A 82 27.11 2.83 11.95
CA GLU A 82 28.53 2.52 11.64
C GLU A 82 28.92 1.09 12.08
N THR A 83 28.21 0.51 13.05
CA THR A 83 28.42 -0.89 13.50
C THR A 83 27.68 -1.92 12.68
N MET A 84 26.78 -1.48 11.77
CA MET A 84 25.94 -2.37 10.96
C MET A 84 26.65 -2.83 9.69
N THR A 85 26.53 -4.10 9.39
CA THR A 85 26.92 -4.65 8.08
C THR A 85 25.96 -4.18 6.98
N LEU A 86 26.37 -4.26 5.70
CA LEU A 86 25.52 -3.93 4.59
C LEU A 86 24.21 -4.74 4.63
N ARG A 87 24.27 -6.06 4.89
CA ARG A 87 23.08 -6.90 4.98
C ARG A 87 22.14 -6.51 6.13
N GLU A 88 22.67 -6.09 7.27
CA GLU A 88 21.85 -5.55 8.38
C GLU A 88 21.19 -4.22 7.99
N LYS A 89 21.90 -3.33 7.29
CA LYS A 89 21.31 -2.08 6.78
C LYS A 89 20.21 -2.36 5.77
N VAL A 90 20.48 -3.18 4.76
CA VAL A 90 19.49 -3.58 3.75
C VAL A 90 18.29 -4.27 4.42
N GLY A 91 18.53 -5.12 5.41
CA GLY A 91 17.46 -5.80 6.15
C GLY A 91 16.46 -4.84 6.78
N GLN A 92 16.91 -3.67 7.29
CA GLN A 92 16.02 -2.70 7.89
C GLN A 92 14.95 -2.17 6.93
N LEU A 93 15.17 -2.26 5.63
CA LEU A 93 14.26 -1.78 4.60
C LEU A 93 13.15 -2.79 4.26
N PHE A 94 13.20 -4.01 4.80
CA PHE A 94 12.22 -5.06 4.50
C PHE A 94 11.26 -5.31 5.64
N PHE A 95 9.97 -5.26 5.32
CA PHE A 95 8.87 -5.63 6.19
C PHE A 95 8.14 -6.82 5.53
N VAL A 96 8.22 -8.03 6.11
CA VAL A 96 7.83 -9.27 5.44
C VAL A 96 6.67 -9.98 6.15
N ARG A 97 5.98 -10.88 5.46
CA ARG A 97 5.08 -11.84 6.11
C ARG A 97 5.92 -12.84 6.92
N PRO A 98 5.47 -13.31 8.10
CA PRO A 98 6.20 -14.34 8.84
C PRO A 98 6.37 -15.63 8.02
N ASP A 99 5.42 -15.94 7.13
CA ASP A 99 5.48 -17.09 6.22
C ASP A 99 6.66 -17.03 5.25
N ALA A 100 7.15 -15.84 4.90
CA ALA A 100 8.34 -15.66 4.05
C ALA A 100 9.65 -16.05 4.77
N LEU A 101 9.62 -16.24 6.08
CA LEU A 101 10.74 -16.75 6.88
C LEU A 101 10.75 -18.28 6.95
N ASP A 102 9.67 -18.95 6.56
CA ASP A 102 9.59 -20.41 6.55
C ASP A 102 10.08 -20.96 5.19
N PRO A 103 11.28 -21.59 5.13
CA PRO A 103 11.82 -22.09 3.88
C PRO A 103 11.04 -23.26 3.27
N ALA A 104 10.07 -23.81 4.00
CA ALA A 104 9.20 -24.87 3.49
C ALA A 104 8.02 -24.32 2.66
N GLN A 105 7.71 -23.03 2.75
CA GLN A 105 6.60 -22.42 2.02
C GLN A 105 7.04 -21.85 0.66
N SER A 106 6.23 -22.11 -0.35
CA SER A 106 6.38 -21.53 -1.68
C SER A 106 5.88 -20.08 -1.72
N PRO A 107 6.32 -19.23 -2.68
CA PRO A 107 5.81 -17.88 -2.84
C PRO A 107 4.28 -17.81 -2.96
N GLY A 108 3.65 -18.78 -3.62
CA GLY A 108 2.19 -18.87 -3.73
C GLY A 108 1.51 -19.13 -2.38
N GLU A 109 2.08 -19.97 -1.51
CA GLU A 109 1.56 -20.22 -0.17
C GLU A 109 1.78 -19.02 0.75
N ILE A 110 2.95 -18.39 0.70
CA ILE A 110 3.27 -17.17 1.46
C ILE A 110 2.23 -16.09 1.19
N ASN A 111 1.90 -15.86 -0.08
CA ASN A 111 1.04 -14.76 -0.50
C ASN A 111 -0.47 -15.10 -0.50
N SER A 112 -0.85 -16.35 -0.32
CA SER A 112 -2.25 -16.78 -0.22
C SER A 112 -2.82 -16.54 1.19
N SER A 113 -4.08 -16.09 1.25
CA SER A 113 -4.87 -16.04 2.49
C SER A 113 -5.50 -17.38 2.87
N GLU A 114 -5.56 -18.33 1.92
CA GLU A 114 -6.24 -19.62 2.08
C GLU A 114 -5.33 -20.71 2.69
N THR A 115 -4.02 -20.45 2.76
CA THR A 115 -3.05 -21.40 3.32
C THR A 115 -2.94 -21.24 4.84
N VAL A 116 -2.45 -22.29 5.49
CA VAL A 116 -2.15 -22.23 6.92
C VAL A 116 -0.88 -21.39 7.13
N GLY A 117 -1.00 -20.28 7.86
CA GLY A 117 0.12 -19.42 8.19
C GLY A 117 0.94 -19.94 9.37
N VAL A 118 2.20 -19.53 9.43
CA VAL A 118 3.08 -19.81 10.58
C VAL A 118 2.58 -19.02 11.82
N LYS A 119 2.71 -19.62 13.00
CA LYS A 119 2.23 -19.07 14.27
C LYS A 119 3.26 -19.16 15.40
N THR A 120 4.42 -19.68 15.09
CA THR A 120 5.55 -19.84 16.00
C THR A 120 6.84 -19.65 15.24
N LEU A 121 7.87 -19.14 15.90
CA LEU A 121 9.19 -18.95 15.31
C LEU A 121 10.03 -20.23 15.46
N THR A 122 10.31 -20.92 14.33
CA THR A 122 11.10 -22.15 14.30
C THR A 122 12.60 -21.87 14.17
N GLU A 123 13.45 -22.90 14.37
CA GLU A 123 14.91 -22.77 14.17
C GLU A 123 15.27 -22.56 12.69
N GLU A 124 14.49 -23.11 11.77
CA GLU A 124 14.64 -22.89 10.33
C GLU A 124 14.38 -21.41 9.99
N MET A 125 13.32 -20.83 10.55
CA MET A 125 13.01 -19.40 10.38
C MET A 125 14.11 -18.51 11.02
N ARG A 126 14.66 -18.88 12.17
CA ARG A 126 15.83 -18.17 12.77
C ARG A 126 17.06 -18.22 11.87
N SER A 127 17.26 -19.35 11.18
CA SER A 127 18.34 -19.48 10.18
C SER A 127 18.13 -18.53 8.99
N VAL A 128 16.88 -18.39 8.51
CA VAL A 128 16.54 -17.42 7.47
C VAL A 128 16.75 -15.98 7.96
N LEU A 129 16.34 -15.64 9.19
CA LEU A 129 16.58 -14.32 9.80
C LEU A 129 18.07 -13.99 9.97
N THR A 130 18.93 -15.02 10.13
CA THR A 130 20.38 -14.82 10.17
C THR A 130 20.91 -14.41 8.79
N ALA A 131 20.39 -14.99 7.71
CA ALA A 131 20.78 -14.65 6.34
C ALA A 131 20.13 -13.36 5.84
N TYR A 132 18.88 -13.12 6.23
CA TYR A 132 18.04 -11.99 5.84
C TYR A 132 17.49 -11.29 7.10
N PRO A 133 18.28 -10.44 7.78
CA PRO A 133 17.91 -9.80 9.04
C PRO A 133 16.90 -8.67 8.81
N VAL A 134 15.64 -9.03 8.50
CA VAL A 134 14.58 -8.09 8.13
C VAL A 134 14.23 -7.10 9.25
N GLY A 135 13.80 -5.90 8.85
CA GLY A 135 13.47 -4.80 9.75
C GLY A 135 12.07 -4.87 10.35
N GLY A 136 11.18 -5.70 9.80
CA GLY A 136 9.82 -5.82 10.32
C GLY A 136 9.08 -7.07 9.81
N VAL A 137 8.00 -7.44 10.55
CA VAL A 137 7.12 -8.57 10.23
C VAL A 137 5.65 -8.13 10.31
N ALA A 138 4.93 -8.26 9.19
CA ALA A 138 3.49 -7.99 9.07
C ALA A 138 2.69 -9.28 9.33
N ILE A 139 1.94 -9.31 10.42
CA ILE A 139 1.16 -10.47 10.84
C ILE A 139 -0.25 -10.39 10.28
N PHE A 140 -0.68 -11.46 9.62
CA PHE A 140 -2.01 -11.56 9.00
C PHE A 140 -2.93 -12.51 9.75
N GLY A 141 -4.23 -12.47 9.44
CA GLY A 141 -5.22 -13.32 10.09
C GLY A 141 -4.88 -14.82 10.09
N LYS A 142 -4.24 -15.34 9.02
CA LYS A 142 -3.79 -16.74 8.96
C LYS A 142 -2.70 -17.09 9.98
N ASN A 143 -1.97 -16.08 10.48
CA ASN A 143 -0.92 -16.23 11.49
C ASN A 143 -1.44 -16.08 12.93
N ILE A 144 -2.71 -15.71 13.11
CA ILE A 144 -3.32 -15.43 14.43
C ILE A 144 -4.28 -16.56 14.79
N SER A 145 -3.99 -17.32 15.85
CA SER A 145 -4.88 -18.35 16.35
C SER A 145 -5.66 -17.90 17.58
N ASP A 146 -4.97 -17.58 18.64
CA ASP A 146 -5.51 -17.24 19.95
C ASP A 146 -4.57 -16.27 20.69
N PRO A 147 -5.04 -15.62 21.79
CA PRO A 147 -4.27 -14.62 22.52
C PRO A 147 -2.93 -15.10 23.07
N GLU A 148 -2.84 -16.32 23.57
CA GLU A 148 -1.62 -16.86 24.20
C GLU A 148 -0.55 -17.15 23.14
N THR A 149 -0.92 -17.85 22.08
CA THR A 149 -0.04 -18.17 20.96
C THR A 149 0.46 -16.88 20.27
N LEU A 150 -0.41 -15.88 20.10
CA LEU A 150 0.00 -14.63 19.48
C LEU A 150 1.03 -13.87 20.33
N ARG A 151 0.82 -13.74 21.65
CA ARG A 151 1.80 -13.09 22.55
C ARG A 151 3.15 -13.81 22.54
N ALA A 152 3.15 -15.13 22.57
CA ALA A 152 4.38 -15.91 22.47
C ALA A 152 5.10 -15.66 21.14
N PHE A 153 4.36 -15.67 20.04
CA PHE A 153 4.93 -15.48 18.70
C PHE A 153 5.52 -14.09 18.52
N THR A 154 4.81 -13.03 18.90
CA THR A 154 5.31 -11.65 18.82
C THR A 154 6.52 -11.41 19.72
N SER A 155 6.53 -12.02 20.93
CA SER A 155 7.66 -11.98 21.86
C SER A 155 8.89 -12.66 21.27
N ASP A 156 8.73 -13.84 20.66
CA ASP A 156 9.83 -14.59 20.04
C ASP A 156 10.42 -13.84 18.85
N LEU A 157 9.56 -13.22 18.03
CA LEU A 157 9.99 -12.39 16.89
C LEU A 157 10.78 -11.16 17.36
N SER A 158 10.32 -10.45 18.40
CA SER A 158 10.97 -9.26 18.93
C SER A 158 12.42 -9.50 19.35
N GLY A 159 12.74 -10.69 19.87
CA GLY A 159 14.07 -11.09 20.31
C GLY A 159 14.92 -11.83 19.27
N ALA A 160 14.42 -11.98 18.03
CA ALA A 160 15.04 -12.89 17.06
C ALA A 160 16.29 -12.33 16.35
N VAL A 161 16.42 -11.00 16.26
CA VAL A 161 17.50 -10.31 15.55
C VAL A 161 18.11 -9.19 16.40
N ARG A 162 19.36 -8.80 16.06
CA ARG A 162 20.11 -7.77 16.80
C ARG A 162 19.42 -6.41 16.83
N VAL A 163 18.85 -5.98 15.69
CA VAL A 163 18.05 -4.77 15.59
C VAL A 163 16.59 -5.16 15.69
N PRO A 164 15.85 -4.81 16.75
CA PRO A 164 14.47 -5.24 16.93
C PRO A 164 13.60 -4.95 15.73
N MET A 165 12.74 -5.90 15.37
CA MET A 165 11.84 -5.78 14.22
C MET A 165 10.61 -4.94 14.59
N PHE A 166 10.09 -4.16 13.64
CA PHE A 166 8.72 -3.72 13.70
C PHE A 166 7.79 -4.92 13.65
N LEU A 167 6.75 -4.93 14.46
CA LEU A 167 5.64 -5.88 14.36
C LEU A 167 4.40 -5.11 13.97
N GLY A 168 3.87 -5.39 12.79
CA GLY A 168 2.75 -4.66 12.19
C GLY A 168 1.57 -5.56 11.86
N VAL A 169 0.41 -4.95 11.75
CA VAL A 169 -0.86 -5.60 11.40
C VAL A 169 -1.79 -4.60 10.69
N ASP A 170 -2.75 -5.10 9.92
CA ASP A 170 -3.90 -4.30 9.45
C ASP A 170 -5.04 -4.43 10.47
N GLU A 171 -5.23 -3.43 11.29
CA GLU A 171 -6.33 -3.37 12.25
C GLU A 171 -7.12 -2.06 12.07
N GLU A 172 -7.68 -1.89 10.85
CA GLU A 172 -8.39 -0.66 10.46
C GLU A 172 -9.69 -0.44 11.24
N GLY A 173 -10.18 -1.51 11.88
CA GLY A 173 -11.54 -1.60 12.39
C GLY A 173 -12.54 -1.98 11.28
N GLY A 174 -13.71 -2.46 11.65
CA GLY A 174 -14.71 -2.91 10.67
C GLY A 174 -14.29 -4.17 9.91
N LEU A 175 -14.36 -4.13 8.58
CA LEU A 175 -14.08 -5.29 7.70
C LEU A 175 -12.64 -5.77 7.82
N VAL A 176 -11.70 -4.85 7.91
CA VAL A 176 -10.26 -5.13 8.02
C VAL A 176 -9.83 -4.96 9.47
N ALA A 177 -9.89 -6.07 10.23
CA ALA A 177 -9.45 -6.16 11.61
C ALA A 177 -9.03 -7.59 11.89
N ARG A 178 -7.71 -7.84 11.97
CA ARG A 178 -7.17 -9.20 12.04
C ARG A 178 -7.32 -9.82 13.41
N LEU A 179 -7.26 -9.01 14.48
CA LEU A 179 -7.45 -9.44 15.85
C LEU A 179 -8.92 -9.36 16.26
N ALA A 180 -9.55 -8.18 16.14
CA ALA A 180 -10.91 -7.98 16.62
C ALA A 180 -11.95 -8.86 15.91
N ASN A 181 -11.75 -9.19 14.62
CA ASN A 181 -12.64 -10.10 13.88
C ASN A 181 -12.35 -11.58 14.12
N ASN A 182 -11.23 -11.94 14.76
CA ASN A 182 -10.95 -13.32 15.13
C ASN A 182 -11.79 -13.73 16.36
N ALA A 183 -12.56 -14.82 16.24
CA ALA A 183 -13.49 -15.28 17.28
C ALA A 183 -12.81 -15.75 18.58
N ALA A 184 -11.50 -16.01 18.56
CA ALA A 184 -10.72 -16.37 19.74
C ALA A 184 -10.44 -15.17 20.66
N PHE A 185 -10.64 -13.93 20.16
CA PHE A 185 -10.38 -12.70 20.91
C PHE A 185 -11.69 -12.04 21.35
N SER A 186 -11.68 -11.50 22.57
CA SER A 186 -12.79 -10.70 23.10
C SER A 186 -12.40 -9.23 23.11
N LEU A 187 -12.29 -8.64 21.90
CA LEU A 187 -11.86 -7.26 21.69
C LEU A 187 -13.01 -6.37 21.23
N PRO A 188 -12.96 -5.05 21.49
CA PRO A 188 -13.91 -4.10 20.96
C PRO A 188 -13.95 -4.18 19.41
N LYS A 189 -15.16 -4.09 18.85
CA LYS A 189 -15.39 -4.11 17.40
C LYS A 189 -16.06 -2.84 16.94
N TYR A 190 -15.64 -2.36 15.79
CA TYR A 190 -16.26 -1.23 15.11
C TYR A 190 -17.00 -1.73 13.88
N GLU A 191 -18.13 -1.12 13.55
CA GLU A 191 -18.89 -1.49 12.36
C GLU A 191 -18.06 -1.20 11.09
N SER A 192 -17.54 0.02 10.98
CA SER A 192 -16.64 0.45 9.91
C SER A 192 -16.06 1.83 10.22
N ALA A 193 -14.99 2.23 9.52
CA ALA A 193 -14.50 3.60 9.55
C ALA A 193 -15.56 4.58 9.03
N ALA A 194 -16.33 4.20 7.99
CA ALA A 194 -17.43 5.01 7.47
C ALA A 194 -18.51 5.28 8.53
N ALA A 195 -18.85 4.28 9.37
CA ALA A 195 -19.83 4.48 10.45
C ALA A 195 -19.31 5.45 11.51
N VAL A 196 -18.03 5.39 11.85
CA VAL A 196 -17.38 6.37 12.74
C VAL A 196 -17.36 7.75 12.09
N GLY A 197 -16.96 7.85 10.83
CA GLY A 197 -16.95 9.11 10.06
C GLY A 197 -18.31 9.76 9.93
N ALA A 198 -19.37 8.96 9.76
CA ALA A 198 -20.74 9.46 9.67
C ALA A 198 -21.24 10.15 10.95
N SER A 199 -20.59 9.91 12.10
CA SER A 199 -20.90 10.63 13.35
C SER A 199 -20.53 12.12 13.28
N GLY A 200 -19.57 12.51 12.44
CA GLY A 200 -18.98 13.83 12.39
C GLY A 200 -18.15 14.20 13.63
N ASP A 201 -17.98 13.27 14.56
CA ASP A 201 -17.26 13.47 15.81
C ASP A 201 -15.83 12.90 15.75
N SER A 202 -14.84 13.77 15.61
CA SER A 202 -13.43 13.36 15.58
C SER A 202 -12.97 12.75 16.90
N ALA A 203 -13.62 13.03 18.03
CA ALA A 203 -13.28 12.36 19.30
C ALA A 203 -13.65 10.87 19.26
N ALA A 204 -14.69 10.47 18.52
CA ALA A 204 -15.01 9.07 18.29
C ALA A 204 -13.93 8.34 17.46
N ALA A 205 -13.37 9.01 16.45
CA ALA A 205 -12.28 8.45 15.66
C ALA A 205 -10.97 8.34 16.48
N GLU A 206 -10.68 9.31 17.33
CA GLU A 206 -9.53 9.27 18.24
C GLU A 206 -9.69 8.17 19.31
N ASP A 207 -10.90 7.98 19.84
CA ASP A 207 -11.20 6.88 20.77
C ASP A 207 -11.08 5.52 20.11
N MET A 208 -11.52 5.39 18.85
CA MET A 208 -11.30 4.20 18.03
C MET A 208 -9.80 3.87 17.91
N GLY A 209 -8.98 4.83 17.48
CA GLY A 209 -7.54 4.64 17.35
C GLY A 209 -6.87 4.31 18.69
N ARG A 210 -7.25 4.99 19.78
CA ARG A 210 -6.72 4.70 21.12
C ARG A 210 -7.08 3.30 21.60
N THR A 211 -8.32 2.86 21.36
CA THR A 211 -8.80 1.54 21.73
C THR A 211 -8.07 0.43 20.97
N ILE A 212 -7.92 0.61 19.63
CA ILE A 212 -7.17 -0.31 18.78
C ILE A 212 -5.70 -0.34 19.19
N GLY A 213 -5.08 0.81 19.34
CA GLY A 213 -3.67 0.92 19.74
C GLY A 213 -3.38 0.25 21.09
N ALA A 214 -4.28 0.39 22.06
CA ALA A 214 -4.11 -0.20 23.38
C ALA A 214 -4.03 -1.74 23.33
N TYR A 215 -4.93 -2.41 22.63
CA TYR A 215 -4.83 -3.86 22.54
C TYR A 215 -3.72 -4.31 21.57
N LEU A 216 -3.40 -3.55 20.52
CA LEU A 216 -2.25 -3.87 19.68
C LEU A 216 -0.95 -3.87 20.48
N ALA A 217 -0.72 -2.82 21.29
CA ALA A 217 0.45 -2.75 22.17
C ALA A 217 0.48 -3.92 23.18
N GLU A 218 -0.66 -4.33 23.73
CA GLU A 218 -0.77 -5.49 24.64
C GLU A 218 -0.32 -6.80 23.97
N TYR A 219 -0.55 -6.94 22.64
CA TYR A 219 -0.12 -8.10 21.85
C TYR A 219 1.27 -7.93 21.21
N GLY A 220 2.01 -6.88 21.54
CA GLY A 220 3.38 -6.64 21.09
C GLY A 220 3.50 -5.99 19.70
N PHE A 221 2.41 -5.51 19.11
CA PHE A 221 2.46 -4.73 17.88
C PHE A 221 2.87 -3.30 18.15
N CYS A 222 3.69 -2.76 17.27
CA CYS A 222 4.13 -1.36 17.31
C CYS A 222 3.82 -0.60 16.01
N VAL A 223 3.20 -1.24 15.01
CA VAL A 223 2.76 -0.62 13.76
C VAL A 223 1.33 -1.08 13.44
N ASP A 224 0.45 -0.14 13.13
CA ASP A 224 -0.83 -0.43 12.51
C ASP A 224 -0.86 0.16 11.10
N PHE A 225 -1.12 -0.67 10.08
CA PHE A 225 -1.35 -0.20 8.72
C PHE A 225 -2.73 0.46 8.61
N ALA A 226 -2.96 1.46 9.42
CA ALA A 226 -4.12 2.32 9.55
C ALA A 226 -3.67 3.72 10.04
N PRO A 227 -4.45 4.77 9.79
CA PRO A 227 -5.78 4.82 9.22
C PRO A 227 -5.82 4.76 7.69
N VAL A 228 -6.99 4.35 7.15
CA VAL A 228 -7.30 4.57 5.73
C VAL A 228 -7.64 6.04 5.56
N ALA A 229 -6.76 6.75 4.85
CA ALA A 229 -6.86 8.18 4.56
C ALA A 229 -7.50 8.47 3.18
N ASP A 230 -7.88 7.41 2.45
CA ASP A 230 -8.54 7.53 1.15
C ASP A 230 -9.88 8.27 1.27
N VAL A 231 -10.18 9.12 0.30
CA VAL A 231 -11.47 9.80 0.17
C VAL A 231 -12.36 9.00 -0.77
N TYR A 232 -13.48 8.45 -0.29
CA TYR A 232 -14.31 7.54 -1.08
C TYR A 232 -15.19 8.31 -2.07
N THR A 233 -14.65 8.65 -3.24
CA THR A 233 -15.33 9.47 -4.25
C THR A 233 -15.97 8.64 -5.36
N ASN A 234 -15.54 7.39 -5.57
CA ASN A 234 -16.11 6.51 -6.58
C ASN A 234 -16.94 5.37 -5.96
N PRO A 235 -18.29 5.41 -6.07
CA PRO A 235 -19.16 4.35 -5.53
C PRO A 235 -18.94 2.96 -6.18
N ALA A 236 -18.30 2.88 -7.35
CA ALA A 236 -17.95 1.62 -7.99
C ALA A 236 -16.68 0.98 -7.37
N ASN A 237 -15.92 1.72 -6.58
CA ASN A 237 -14.77 1.19 -5.86
C ASN A 237 -15.23 0.27 -4.72
N THR A 238 -15.02 -1.03 -4.89
CA THR A 238 -15.38 -2.06 -3.89
C THR A 238 -14.23 -2.38 -2.93
N VAL A 239 -13.02 -1.88 -3.19
CA VAL A 239 -11.81 -2.13 -2.38
C VAL A 239 -11.79 -1.24 -1.15
N ILE A 240 -12.09 0.03 -1.31
CA ILE A 240 -12.10 1.02 -0.22
C ILE A 240 -13.46 1.02 0.48
N GLY A 241 -14.51 1.45 -0.17
CA GLY A 241 -15.86 1.38 0.38
C GLY A 241 -15.96 1.91 1.83
N SER A 242 -16.49 1.06 2.71
CA SER A 242 -16.67 1.40 4.14
C SER A 242 -15.38 1.48 4.96
N ARG A 243 -14.22 1.18 4.38
CA ARG A 243 -12.91 1.37 5.01
C ARG A 243 -12.53 2.86 5.10
N ALA A 244 -13.00 3.70 4.16
CA ALA A 244 -12.80 5.15 4.23
C ALA A 244 -13.74 5.79 5.25
N PHE A 245 -13.27 6.82 5.95
CA PHE A 245 -14.08 7.55 6.93
C PHE A 245 -15.17 8.39 6.26
N SER A 246 -14.93 8.92 5.05
CA SER A 246 -15.90 9.83 4.40
C SER A 246 -15.70 9.88 2.88
N THR A 247 -16.74 10.38 2.21
CA THR A 247 -16.71 10.86 0.82
C THR A 247 -16.29 12.34 0.71
N ASP A 248 -16.28 13.07 1.83
CA ASP A 248 -15.80 14.44 1.94
C ASP A 248 -14.36 14.46 2.40
N ALA A 249 -13.48 15.13 1.63
CA ALA A 249 -12.04 15.11 1.84
C ALA A 249 -11.61 15.69 3.20
N TYR A 250 -12.25 16.77 3.65
CA TYR A 250 -11.91 17.39 4.94
C TYR A 250 -12.38 16.55 6.12
N THR A 251 -13.55 15.94 6.01
CA THR A 251 -14.06 14.99 7.01
C THR A 251 -13.15 13.76 7.07
N ALA A 252 -12.78 13.18 5.91
CA ALA A 252 -11.84 12.07 5.85
C ALA A 252 -10.51 12.41 6.52
N ALA A 253 -9.95 13.58 6.20
CA ALA A 253 -8.71 14.08 6.80
C ALA A 253 -8.82 14.23 8.32
N GLN A 254 -9.89 14.88 8.81
CA GLN A 254 -10.12 15.10 10.24
C GLN A 254 -10.23 13.78 11.01
N MET A 255 -10.97 12.81 10.49
CA MET A 255 -11.17 11.51 11.12
C MET A 255 -9.91 10.66 11.09
N ALA A 256 -9.23 10.58 9.95
CA ALA A 256 -7.96 9.87 9.83
C ALA A 256 -6.90 10.45 10.79
N GLY A 257 -6.79 11.80 10.85
CA GLY A 257 -5.90 12.48 11.78
C GLY A 257 -6.21 12.17 13.24
N ALA A 258 -7.49 12.14 13.62
CA ALA A 258 -7.90 11.78 14.97
C ALA A 258 -7.59 10.32 15.31
N CYS A 259 -7.91 9.38 14.41
CA CYS A 259 -7.59 7.97 14.59
C CYS A 259 -6.06 7.75 14.75
N ALA A 260 -5.25 8.40 13.91
CA ALA A 260 -3.79 8.31 14.01
C ALA A 260 -3.27 8.83 15.36
N ARG A 261 -3.78 9.95 15.88
CA ARG A 261 -3.42 10.43 17.23
C ARG A 261 -3.79 9.42 18.31
N GLY A 262 -4.96 8.77 18.16
CA GLY A 262 -5.39 7.70 19.06
C GLY A 262 -4.39 6.55 19.10
N LEU A 263 -3.98 6.01 17.94
CA LEU A 263 -2.97 4.95 17.81
C LEU A 263 -1.62 5.38 18.40
N ALA A 264 -1.13 6.55 18.00
CA ALA A 264 0.16 7.08 18.47
C ALA A 264 0.21 7.27 19.98
N SER A 265 -0.92 7.64 20.62
CA SER A 265 -1.02 7.79 22.08
C SER A 265 -0.76 6.48 22.85
N GLN A 266 -0.83 5.34 22.17
CA GLN A 266 -0.56 4.01 22.72
C GLN A 266 0.81 3.44 22.30
N GLY A 267 1.68 4.25 21.66
CA GLY A 267 2.98 3.82 21.15
C GLY A 267 2.92 2.97 19.87
N VAL A 268 1.80 2.98 19.19
CA VAL A 268 1.61 2.27 17.91
C VAL A 268 1.76 3.28 16.77
N LEU A 269 2.70 3.03 15.86
CA LEU A 269 2.97 3.84 14.68
C LEU A 269 1.78 3.76 13.70
N PRO A 270 1.06 4.87 13.45
CA PRO A 270 0.00 4.89 12.45
C PRO A 270 0.59 5.03 11.05
N VAL A 271 -0.02 4.33 10.08
CA VAL A 271 0.38 4.36 8.67
C VAL A 271 -0.79 4.86 7.83
N TYR A 272 -0.71 6.09 7.36
CA TYR A 272 -1.71 6.66 6.44
C TYR A 272 -1.67 5.96 5.08
N LYS A 273 -2.82 5.53 4.55
CA LYS A 273 -2.90 4.80 3.29
C LYS A 273 -4.16 5.14 2.50
N HIS A 274 -4.10 5.06 1.17
CA HIS A 274 -3.00 4.65 0.28
C HIS A 274 -2.62 5.84 -0.62
N PHE A 275 -1.51 6.51 -0.38
CA PHE A 275 -1.07 7.62 -1.24
C PHE A 275 -0.85 7.12 -2.69
N PRO A 276 -1.24 7.85 -3.76
CA PRO A 276 -1.79 9.21 -3.79
C PRO A 276 -3.31 9.30 -3.59
N GLY A 277 -4.02 8.22 -3.31
CA GLY A 277 -5.45 8.15 -3.07
C GLY A 277 -6.11 7.04 -3.89
N HIS A 278 -6.64 6.01 -3.21
CA HIS A 278 -7.27 4.84 -3.83
C HIS A 278 -8.79 4.98 -3.95
N GLY A 279 -9.40 5.96 -3.28
CA GLY A 279 -10.86 6.05 -3.17
C GLY A 279 -11.61 6.41 -4.45
N ASP A 280 -10.91 6.90 -5.48
CA ASP A 280 -11.45 7.25 -6.80
C ASP A 280 -11.23 6.16 -7.87
N THR A 281 -10.31 5.21 -7.66
CA THR A 281 -9.98 4.20 -8.65
C THR A 281 -11.16 3.24 -8.87
N ALA A 282 -11.32 2.74 -10.09
CA ALA A 282 -12.33 1.73 -10.43
C ALA A 282 -11.77 0.31 -10.29
N GLU A 283 -10.48 0.13 -10.51
CA GLU A 283 -9.80 -1.15 -10.50
C GLU A 283 -9.28 -1.49 -9.08
N ASP A 284 -9.31 -2.78 -8.77
CA ASP A 284 -8.68 -3.34 -7.57
C ASP A 284 -7.20 -3.60 -7.83
N SER A 285 -6.33 -2.89 -7.11
CA SER A 285 -4.87 -3.04 -7.23
C SER A 285 -4.35 -4.45 -6.83
N HIS A 286 -5.16 -5.26 -6.18
CA HIS A 286 -4.85 -6.68 -5.94
C HIS A 286 -4.96 -7.54 -7.21
N ASN A 287 -5.78 -7.12 -8.19
CA ASN A 287 -6.07 -7.88 -9.40
C ASN A 287 -5.41 -7.31 -10.66
N GLY A 288 -4.67 -6.20 -10.53
CA GLY A 288 -4.02 -5.51 -11.63
C GLY A 288 -3.56 -4.12 -11.24
N LEU A 289 -3.12 -3.31 -12.21
CA LEU A 289 -2.69 -1.94 -11.96
C LEU A 289 -3.91 -1.01 -11.83
N ALA A 290 -4.10 -0.42 -10.66
CA ALA A 290 -5.07 0.66 -10.48
C ALA A 290 -4.56 1.96 -11.15
N VAL A 291 -5.45 2.72 -11.78
CA VAL A 291 -5.08 3.96 -12.49
C VAL A 291 -6.00 5.10 -12.08
N THR A 292 -5.41 6.26 -11.80
CA THR A 292 -6.13 7.53 -11.72
C THR A 292 -5.72 8.45 -12.85
N TYR A 293 -6.70 9.04 -13.54
CA TYR A 293 -6.47 10.04 -14.60
C TYR A 293 -6.69 11.47 -14.09
N LYS A 294 -6.78 11.65 -12.77
CA LYS A 294 -6.87 12.98 -12.17
C LYS A 294 -5.64 13.81 -12.48
N THR A 295 -5.87 15.09 -12.65
CA THR A 295 -4.82 16.11 -12.75
C THR A 295 -4.25 16.40 -11.36
N HIS A 296 -3.12 17.11 -11.32
CA HIS A 296 -2.52 17.60 -10.09
C HIS A 296 -3.54 18.39 -9.23
N ASP A 297 -4.23 19.35 -9.84
CA ASP A 297 -5.18 20.21 -9.12
C ASP A 297 -6.37 19.42 -8.58
N GLU A 298 -6.83 18.38 -9.27
CA GLU A 298 -7.89 17.50 -8.82
C GLU A 298 -7.45 16.64 -7.63
N LEU A 299 -6.23 16.08 -7.65
CA LEU A 299 -5.69 15.34 -6.52
C LEU A 299 -5.43 16.25 -5.31
N ALA A 300 -4.87 17.43 -5.52
CA ALA A 300 -4.64 18.42 -4.47
C ALA A 300 -5.93 18.93 -3.83
N ALA A 301 -7.02 19.01 -4.61
CA ALA A 301 -8.32 19.42 -4.11
C ALA A 301 -9.12 18.34 -3.38
N CYS A 302 -8.67 17.08 -3.43
CA CYS A 302 -9.40 15.94 -2.84
C CYS A 302 -8.48 14.94 -2.15
N GLU A 303 -7.85 14.03 -2.92
CA GLU A 303 -7.11 12.87 -2.38
C GLU A 303 -5.91 13.27 -1.50
N TRP A 304 -5.29 14.42 -1.76
CA TRP A 304 -4.14 14.89 -0.99
C TRP A 304 -4.52 15.73 0.25
N ILE A 305 -5.78 16.08 0.43
CA ILE A 305 -6.25 16.83 1.62
C ILE A 305 -5.87 16.11 2.91
N PRO A 306 -6.05 14.77 3.07
CA PRO A 306 -5.62 14.07 4.29
C PRO A 306 -4.12 14.15 4.57
N TYR A 307 -3.29 14.29 3.55
CA TYR A 307 -1.83 14.37 3.69
C TYR A 307 -1.31 15.80 3.86
N SER A 308 -2.04 16.80 3.37
CA SER A 308 -1.64 18.22 3.41
C SER A 308 -2.17 18.99 4.62
N THR A 309 -3.25 18.52 5.23
CA THR A 309 -3.95 19.25 6.32
C THR A 309 -3.70 18.65 7.70
N ASN A 310 -3.18 17.42 7.80
CA ASN A 310 -2.83 16.79 9.07
C ASN A 310 -1.34 17.00 9.40
N ASP A 311 -1.04 17.08 10.70
CA ASP A 311 0.32 16.89 11.17
C ASP A 311 0.67 15.40 11.11
N LEU A 312 1.53 15.02 10.17
CA LEU A 312 2.00 13.64 9.98
C LEU A 312 3.30 13.35 10.73
N THR A 313 3.73 14.24 11.63
CA THR A 313 4.92 14.00 12.48
C THR A 313 4.72 12.72 13.31
N GLY A 314 5.67 11.80 13.21
CA GLY A 314 5.58 10.49 13.89
C GLY A 314 4.61 9.50 13.25
N CYS A 315 4.07 9.79 12.06
CA CYS A 315 3.30 8.85 11.26
C CYS A 315 4.13 8.34 10.08
N ALA A 316 3.76 7.17 9.54
CA ALA A 316 4.24 6.70 8.25
C ALA A 316 3.18 6.92 7.15
N VAL A 317 3.62 6.89 5.89
CA VAL A 317 2.73 6.93 4.72
C VAL A 317 2.99 5.69 3.86
N MET A 318 1.92 4.94 3.58
CA MET A 318 1.94 3.83 2.62
C MET A 318 1.56 4.34 1.24
N VAL A 319 2.43 4.06 0.26
CA VAL A 319 2.23 4.42 -1.14
C VAL A 319 1.67 3.21 -1.89
N GLY A 320 0.46 3.37 -2.43
CA GLY A 320 -0.24 2.32 -3.18
C GLY A 320 0.32 2.10 -4.59
N HIS A 321 -0.07 0.97 -5.19
CA HIS A 321 0.27 0.64 -6.58
C HIS A 321 -0.74 1.25 -7.55
N ILE A 322 -0.77 2.58 -7.58
CA ILE A 322 -1.69 3.39 -8.39
C ILE A 322 -0.89 4.18 -9.40
N ALA A 323 -1.13 3.96 -10.69
CA ALA A 323 -0.54 4.79 -11.74
C ALA A 323 -1.29 6.11 -11.89
N ALA A 324 -0.56 7.19 -12.10
CA ALA A 324 -1.10 8.53 -12.31
C ALA A 324 -0.50 9.18 -13.57
N PRO A 325 -0.84 8.68 -14.79
CA PRO A 325 -0.16 9.05 -16.03
C PRO A 325 -0.25 10.55 -16.37
N ASN A 326 -1.27 11.24 -15.89
CA ASN A 326 -1.36 12.70 -16.09
C ASN A 326 -0.32 13.49 -15.26
N LEU A 327 0.30 12.87 -14.26
CA LEU A 327 1.34 13.45 -13.42
C LEU A 327 2.73 12.92 -13.77
N THR A 328 2.83 11.62 -14.06
CA THR A 328 4.12 10.93 -14.26
C THR A 328 4.50 10.80 -15.73
N GLY A 329 3.52 10.89 -16.65
CA GLY A 329 3.70 10.69 -18.08
C GLY A 329 3.70 9.21 -18.53
N ASP A 330 3.59 8.27 -17.58
CA ASP A 330 3.58 6.83 -17.84
C ASP A 330 2.68 6.06 -16.84
N LEU A 331 2.67 4.74 -16.94
CA LEU A 331 1.90 3.85 -16.08
C LEU A 331 2.74 3.25 -14.93
N THR A 332 3.85 3.86 -14.55
CA THR A 332 4.62 3.44 -13.38
C THR A 332 3.77 3.59 -12.11
N PRO A 333 3.62 2.53 -11.29
CA PRO A 333 2.92 2.64 -10.01
C PRO A 333 3.53 3.71 -9.12
N ALA A 334 2.72 4.44 -8.37
CA ALA A 334 3.17 5.51 -7.47
C ALA A 334 4.26 5.04 -6.49
N SER A 335 4.17 3.81 -5.98
CA SER A 335 5.17 3.18 -5.11
C SER A 335 6.56 3.00 -5.75
N LEU A 336 6.65 3.07 -7.09
CA LEU A 336 7.91 2.97 -7.86
C LEU A 336 8.26 4.29 -8.57
N SER A 337 7.50 5.36 -8.36
CA SER A 337 7.63 6.64 -9.06
C SER A 337 8.30 7.70 -8.20
N GLY A 338 9.51 8.14 -8.59
CA GLY A 338 10.19 9.27 -7.96
C GLY A 338 9.39 10.56 -8.04
N THR A 339 8.64 10.78 -9.12
CA THR A 339 7.72 11.93 -9.24
C THR A 339 6.67 11.91 -8.15
N MET A 340 6.03 10.77 -7.89
CA MET A 340 4.99 10.67 -6.87
C MET A 340 5.55 10.81 -5.46
N ILE A 341 6.68 10.16 -5.16
CA ILE A 341 7.23 10.11 -3.80
C ILE A 341 8.12 11.33 -3.53
N THR A 342 9.15 11.53 -4.36
CA THR A 342 10.15 12.58 -4.08
C THR A 342 9.62 13.96 -4.41
N THR A 343 8.95 14.14 -5.58
CA THR A 343 8.47 15.46 -5.95
C THR A 343 7.19 15.85 -5.22
N TYR A 344 6.16 15.00 -5.23
CA TYR A 344 4.88 15.38 -4.64
C TYR A 344 4.81 15.10 -3.13
N LEU A 345 4.98 13.84 -2.69
CA LEU A 345 4.81 13.52 -1.26
C LEU A 345 5.84 14.22 -0.38
N ARG A 346 7.13 14.14 -0.74
CA ARG A 346 8.19 14.76 0.06
C ARG A 346 8.37 16.25 -0.24
N GLY A 347 8.42 16.64 -1.52
CA GLY A 347 8.72 18.02 -1.93
C GLY A 347 7.54 18.96 -1.74
N GLU A 348 6.39 18.66 -2.35
CA GLU A 348 5.23 19.57 -2.34
C GLU A 348 4.42 19.47 -1.05
N LEU A 349 4.09 18.23 -0.62
CA LEU A 349 3.31 18.00 0.61
C LEU A 349 4.19 18.06 1.88
N GLY A 350 5.52 18.14 1.74
CA GLY A 350 6.46 18.34 2.85
C GLY A 350 6.63 17.14 3.78
N PHE A 351 6.25 15.92 3.35
CA PHE A 351 6.35 14.74 4.20
C PHE A 351 7.81 14.27 4.34
N SER A 352 8.37 14.39 5.54
CA SER A 352 9.75 13.97 5.87
C SER A 352 9.83 12.59 6.56
N GLY A 353 8.68 11.99 6.90
CA GLY A 353 8.60 10.75 7.66
C GLY A 353 8.88 9.48 6.85
N LEU A 354 8.52 8.34 7.45
CA LEU A 354 8.75 7.00 6.92
C LEU A 354 7.78 6.68 5.77
N VAL A 355 8.31 6.39 4.58
CA VAL A 355 7.53 5.98 3.40
C VAL A 355 7.63 4.47 3.23
N ILE A 356 6.48 3.81 3.17
CA ILE A 356 6.35 2.36 3.04
C ILE A 356 5.61 2.06 1.72
N THR A 357 6.00 1.04 0.95
CA THR A 357 5.18 0.57 -0.17
C THR A 357 3.92 -0.13 0.34
N ASP A 358 2.89 -0.23 -0.48
CA ASP A 358 1.90 -1.31 -0.33
C ASP A 358 2.57 -2.66 -0.63
N SER A 359 1.83 -3.78 -0.46
CA SER A 359 2.38 -5.12 -0.66
C SER A 359 2.96 -5.30 -2.06
N MET A 360 4.27 -5.51 -2.13
CA MET A 360 4.98 -5.72 -3.41
C MET A 360 4.67 -7.07 -4.07
N ALA A 361 3.90 -7.95 -3.39
CA ALA A 361 3.37 -9.18 -3.96
C ALA A 361 2.04 -8.99 -4.72
N MET A 362 1.53 -7.75 -4.83
CA MET A 362 0.29 -7.45 -5.57
C MET A 362 0.54 -7.41 -7.08
N HIS A 363 -0.46 -7.81 -7.87
CA HIS A 363 -0.40 -7.84 -9.33
C HIS A 363 -0.08 -6.49 -9.97
N GLY A 364 -0.45 -5.38 -9.32
CA GLY A 364 -0.05 -4.03 -9.76
C GLY A 364 1.47 -3.82 -9.87
N VAL A 365 2.29 -4.71 -9.30
CA VAL A 365 3.76 -4.72 -9.39
C VAL A 365 4.26 -5.98 -10.08
N THR A 366 3.84 -7.18 -9.62
CA THR A 366 4.42 -8.46 -10.05
C THR A 366 4.18 -8.79 -11.50
N ASP A 367 3.14 -8.21 -12.14
CA ASP A 367 2.88 -8.39 -13.57
C ASP A 367 3.94 -7.73 -14.47
N ALA A 368 4.72 -6.75 -13.94
CA ALA A 368 5.68 -5.97 -14.73
C ALA A 368 7.12 -5.99 -14.21
N TYR A 369 7.34 -6.33 -12.93
CA TYR A 369 8.64 -6.25 -12.28
C TYR A 369 9.00 -7.56 -11.59
N SER A 370 10.29 -7.96 -11.64
CA SER A 370 10.83 -8.96 -10.73
C SER A 370 10.89 -8.42 -9.29
N ALA A 371 10.95 -9.29 -8.29
CA ALA A 371 11.02 -8.86 -6.89
C ALA A 371 12.25 -7.98 -6.61
N GLY A 372 13.40 -8.29 -7.25
CA GLY A 372 14.63 -7.52 -7.14
C GLY A 372 14.51 -6.14 -7.80
N ASP A 373 14.03 -6.09 -9.06
CA ASP A 373 13.89 -4.82 -9.79
C ASP A 373 12.87 -3.89 -9.11
N ALA A 374 11.75 -4.44 -8.64
CA ALA A 374 10.74 -3.67 -7.91
C ALA A 374 11.30 -3.06 -6.61
N ALA A 375 12.06 -3.82 -5.83
CA ALA A 375 12.67 -3.34 -4.61
C ALA A 375 13.68 -2.21 -4.86
N VAL A 376 14.54 -2.36 -5.88
CA VAL A 376 15.51 -1.33 -6.28
C VAL A 376 14.80 -0.08 -6.82
N ALA A 377 13.76 -0.24 -7.64
CA ALA A 377 12.98 0.88 -8.16
C ALA A 377 12.28 1.66 -7.03
N ALA A 378 11.67 0.97 -6.07
CA ALA A 378 11.03 1.61 -4.90
C ALA A 378 12.02 2.45 -4.09
N LEU A 379 13.22 1.91 -3.80
CA LEU A 379 14.26 2.66 -3.07
C LEU A 379 14.71 3.91 -3.83
N ASN A 380 14.96 3.78 -5.14
CA ASN A 380 15.36 4.91 -5.98
C ASN A 380 14.25 5.95 -6.15
N ALA A 381 12.98 5.54 -6.03
CA ALA A 381 11.83 6.44 -6.01
C ALA A 381 11.70 7.25 -4.71
N GLY A 382 12.35 6.84 -3.60
CA GLY A 382 12.30 7.55 -2.32
C GLY A 382 11.57 6.80 -1.19
N VAL A 383 11.19 5.52 -1.42
CA VAL A 383 10.64 4.63 -0.39
C VAL A 383 11.71 4.26 0.63
N ASP A 384 11.34 4.13 1.91
CA ASP A 384 12.21 3.69 2.98
C ASP A 384 12.01 2.22 3.36
N VAL A 385 10.78 1.71 3.23
CA VAL A 385 10.42 0.33 3.60
C VAL A 385 9.68 -0.37 2.49
N ILE A 386 10.18 -1.52 2.09
CA ILE A 386 9.61 -2.43 1.09
C ILE A 386 8.74 -3.43 1.84
N LEU A 387 7.42 -3.33 1.65
CA LEU A 387 6.46 -4.20 2.31
C LEU A 387 6.20 -5.46 1.48
N MET A 388 6.40 -6.63 2.09
CA MET A 388 6.00 -7.94 1.57
C MET A 388 6.42 -8.17 0.12
N PRO A 389 7.73 -8.20 -0.21
CA PRO A 389 8.18 -8.58 -1.54
C PRO A 389 7.64 -9.98 -1.91
N GLU A 390 7.39 -10.23 -3.19
CA GLU A 390 6.89 -11.52 -3.67
C GLU A 390 7.84 -12.67 -3.29
N ILE A 391 9.16 -12.43 -3.48
CA ILE A 391 10.23 -13.37 -3.13
C ILE A 391 11.28 -12.61 -2.32
N LEU A 392 11.35 -12.89 -1.01
CA LEU A 392 12.24 -12.18 -0.08
C LEU A 392 13.72 -12.25 -0.51
N SER A 393 14.23 -13.44 -0.83
CA SER A 393 15.65 -13.61 -1.17
C SER A 393 16.04 -12.84 -2.42
N GLU A 394 15.19 -12.85 -3.47
CA GLU A 394 15.42 -12.12 -4.72
C GLU A 394 15.43 -10.60 -4.49
N ALA A 395 14.43 -10.09 -3.77
CA ALA A 395 14.33 -8.67 -3.46
C ALA A 395 15.51 -8.19 -2.62
N PHE A 396 15.84 -8.93 -1.57
CA PHE A 396 16.91 -8.58 -0.64
C PHE A 396 18.29 -8.60 -1.32
N ASP A 397 18.63 -9.70 -2.00
CA ASP A 397 19.92 -9.86 -2.67
C ASP A 397 20.03 -8.90 -3.87
N GLY A 398 18.91 -8.57 -4.54
CA GLY A 398 18.83 -7.53 -5.56
C GLY A 398 19.21 -6.15 -5.03
N VAL A 399 18.70 -5.77 -3.84
CA VAL A 399 19.07 -4.49 -3.19
C VAL A 399 20.54 -4.51 -2.76
N VAL A 400 21.05 -5.61 -2.17
CA VAL A 400 22.47 -5.73 -1.81
C VAL A 400 23.34 -5.50 -3.05
N ALA A 401 23.07 -6.20 -4.15
CA ALA A 401 23.83 -6.06 -5.40
C ALA A 401 23.72 -4.63 -6.00
N ALA A 402 22.54 -4.00 -5.89
CA ALA A 402 22.35 -2.63 -6.35
C ALA A 402 23.18 -1.62 -5.55
N VAL A 403 23.32 -1.81 -4.24
CA VAL A 403 24.20 -0.98 -3.40
C VAL A 403 25.68 -1.23 -3.74
N GLU A 404 26.08 -2.49 -3.84
CA GLU A 404 27.47 -2.86 -4.18
C GLU A 404 27.92 -2.35 -5.56
N SER A 405 26.99 -2.30 -6.54
CA SER A 405 27.26 -1.75 -7.87
C SER A 405 27.12 -0.22 -7.96
N GLY A 406 26.56 0.43 -6.92
CA GLY A 406 26.23 1.87 -6.93
C GLY A 406 24.94 2.24 -7.65
N ALA A 407 24.12 1.27 -8.09
CA ALA A 407 22.78 1.52 -8.66
C ALA A 407 21.81 2.09 -7.61
N VAL A 408 22.01 1.76 -6.35
CA VAL A 408 21.47 2.46 -5.17
C VAL A 408 22.65 3.05 -4.42
N SER A 409 22.68 4.36 -4.20
CA SER A 409 23.80 4.98 -3.48
C SER A 409 23.80 4.60 -1.99
N GLU A 410 24.99 4.49 -1.38
CA GLU A 410 25.09 4.28 0.07
C GLU A 410 24.40 5.40 0.86
N ALA A 411 24.43 6.62 0.37
CA ALA A 411 23.74 7.75 0.98
C ALA A 411 22.23 7.50 1.02
N ARG A 412 21.63 7.03 -0.07
CA ARG A 412 20.19 6.70 -0.14
C ARG A 412 19.83 5.55 0.81
N LEU A 413 20.66 4.50 0.86
CA LEU A 413 20.50 3.41 1.82
C LEU A 413 20.55 3.94 3.26
N ASN A 414 21.58 4.69 3.60
CA ASN A 414 21.80 5.21 4.95
C ASN A 414 20.68 6.18 5.38
N GLU A 415 20.15 6.99 4.49
CA GLU A 415 19.01 7.85 4.72
C GLU A 415 17.77 7.05 5.15
N SER A 416 17.44 5.97 4.44
CA SER A 416 16.32 5.10 4.80
C SER A 416 16.55 4.36 6.11
N VAL A 417 17.75 3.80 6.32
CA VAL A 417 18.09 3.11 7.56
C VAL A 417 17.98 4.04 8.76
N TYR A 418 18.46 5.28 8.63
CA TYR A 418 18.36 6.30 9.67
C TYR A 418 16.89 6.56 10.04
N ARG A 419 16.00 6.81 9.06
CA ARG A 419 14.57 6.99 9.31
C ARG A 419 13.94 5.75 9.96
N VAL A 420 14.23 4.56 9.49
CA VAL A 420 13.72 3.32 10.10
C VAL A 420 14.12 3.21 11.56
N LEU A 421 15.39 3.50 11.90
CA LEU A 421 15.88 3.45 13.28
C LEU A 421 15.27 4.55 14.15
N GLN A 422 15.08 5.76 13.62
CA GLN A 422 14.34 6.83 14.31
C GLN A 422 12.91 6.39 14.67
N TYR A 423 12.19 5.77 13.74
CA TYR A 423 10.82 5.31 13.98
C TYR A 423 10.78 4.11 14.93
N LYS A 424 11.77 3.23 14.92
CA LYS A 424 11.94 2.19 15.94
C LYS A 424 12.19 2.77 17.33
N GLN A 425 12.97 3.85 17.41
CA GLN A 425 13.17 4.58 18.66
C GLN A 425 11.88 5.27 19.12
N LEU A 426 11.11 5.88 18.20
CA LEU A 426 9.81 6.48 18.50
C LEU A 426 8.82 5.44 19.06
N CYS A 427 8.79 4.23 18.50
CA CYS A 427 7.99 3.11 18.99
C CYS A 427 8.54 2.48 20.29
N GLY A 428 9.67 2.94 20.81
CA GLY A 428 10.26 2.43 22.05
C GLY A 428 10.87 1.04 21.94
N ILE A 429 11.02 0.48 20.72
CA ILE A 429 11.59 -0.85 20.50
C ILE A 429 13.10 -0.84 20.24
N PHE A 430 13.70 0.33 20.04
CA PHE A 430 15.13 0.50 19.76
C PHE A 430 15.71 1.64 20.60
N ALA A 431 16.89 1.37 21.18
CA ALA A 431 17.73 2.36 21.86
C ALA A 431 19.16 2.19 21.35
N PRO A 432 19.72 3.17 20.58
CA PRO A 432 21.07 3.09 20.00
C PRO A 432 22.19 3.20 21.02
#